data_c28ba967f60414757f3fc0b4e5973c89
#
_entry.id   c28ba967f60414757f3fc0b4e5973c89
#
_cell.length_a   1.000
_cell.length_b   1.000
_cell.length_c   1.000
_cell.angle_alpha   90.00
_cell.angle_beta   90.00
_cell.angle_gamma   90.00
#
_symmetry.space_group_name_H-M   'P 1'
#
loop_
_entity.id
_entity.type
_entity.pdbx_description
1 polymer ?
#
loop_
_entity_poly.entity_id
_entity_poly.type
_entity_poly.pdbx_seq_one_letter_code
_entity_poly.pdbx_strand_id
1 'polypeptide(L)'
;MCKEKRIVYLTGIGMGTKEGMTVRAKESLKGCDCMIGAKRLLEVVSDADCVCHAEYLPEKIEEYLRKHPQFCRIGIVLSGDAGFYSGAKKLEEVLNGSEERYEIQRIPGISSVVYFAAALHTSWEDAALVSLHGRWQNWIYEAEHHAKTFLLFGGRKEN
;
A
#
# COMPACT_ATOMS: atom_id res chain seq x y z
N MET A 1 13.29 8.60 -22.15
CA MET A 1 14.11 8.53 -20.92
C MET A 1 13.82 9.75 -20.09
N CYS A 2 13.39 9.58 -18.84
CA CYS A 2 13.12 10.68 -17.92
C CYS A 2 14.42 11.46 -17.70
N LYS A 3 14.41 12.77 -17.94
CA LYS A 3 15.58 13.65 -17.72
C LYS A 3 15.70 14.09 -16.26
N GLU A 4 14.64 13.88 -15.48
CA GLU A 4 14.52 14.25 -14.08
C GLU A 4 14.61 13.01 -13.19
N LYS A 5 14.77 13.23 -11.89
CA LYS A 5 14.77 12.18 -10.89
C LYS A 5 13.38 11.50 -10.87
N ARG A 6 13.33 10.19 -10.94
CA ARG A 6 12.09 9.41 -10.93
C ARG A 6 11.50 9.41 -9.53
N ILE A 7 10.26 9.85 -9.39
CA ILE A 7 9.56 9.93 -8.10
C ILE A 7 8.57 8.77 -7.99
N VAL A 8 8.67 8.03 -6.88
CA VAL A 8 7.76 6.92 -6.56
C VAL A 8 6.95 7.27 -5.32
N TYR A 9 5.62 7.35 -5.46
CA TYR A 9 4.68 7.54 -4.37
C TYR A 9 4.16 6.18 -3.90
N LEU A 10 4.56 5.73 -2.70
CA LEU A 10 3.98 4.56 -2.04
C LEU A 10 2.73 5.00 -1.29
N THR A 11 1.58 4.89 -1.93
CA THR A 11 0.35 5.53 -1.50
C THR A 11 -0.64 4.54 -0.92
N GLY A 12 -0.95 4.69 0.38
CA GLY A 12 -2.07 4.01 1.03
C GLY A 12 -3.40 4.66 0.64
N ILE A 13 -4.33 3.87 0.09
CA ILE A 13 -5.63 4.38 -0.38
C ILE A 13 -6.80 4.00 0.53
N GLY A 14 -6.52 3.63 1.78
CA GLY A 14 -7.57 3.25 2.73
C GLY A 14 -8.27 1.95 2.33
N MET A 15 -9.57 1.89 2.54
CA MET A 15 -10.37 0.69 2.30
C MET A 15 -10.67 0.41 0.82
N GLY A 16 -10.08 1.17 -0.10
CA GLY A 16 -10.24 0.96 -1.52
C GLY A 16 -11.52 1.59 -2.09
N THR A 17 -11.88 2.76 -1.59
CA THR A 17 -12.93 3.63 -2.16
C THR A 17 -12.39 5.05 -2.34
N LYS A 18 -12.92 5.78 -3.32
CA LYS A 18 -12.48 7.17 -3.58
C LYS A 18 -12.76 8.09 -2.39
N GLU A 19 -13.85 7.86 -1.66
CA GLU A 19 -14.27 8.64 -0.49
C GLU A 19 -13.36 8.40 0.70
N GLY A 20 -12.85 7.17 0.85
CA GLY A 20 -11.96 6.76 1.94
C GLY A 20 -10.49 7.16 1.75
N MET A 21 -10.14 7.75 0.60
CA MET A 21 -8.78 8.25 0.37
C MET A 21 -8.55 9.59 1.05
N THR A 22 -7.37 9.76 1.64
CA THR A 22 -6.93 11.08 2.11
C THR A 22 -6.76 12.05 0.94
N VAL A 23 -6.89 13.35 1.19
CA VAL A 23 -6.62 14.39 0.17
C VAL A 23 -5.20 14.24 -0.37
N ARG A 24 -4.22 14.00 0.52
CA ARG A 24 -2.81 13.82 0.15
C ARG A 24 -2.62 12.61 -0.77
N ALA A 25 -3.34 11.50 -0.54
CA ALA A 25 -3.28 10.33 -1.41
C ALA A 25 -3.81 10.65 -2.82
N LYS A 26 -4.94 11.34 -2.91
CA LYS A 26 -5.51 11.78 -4.20
C LYS A 26 -4.55 12.69 -4.96
N GLU A 27 -3.96 13.67 -4.28
CA GLU A 27 -3.02 14.61 -4.88
C GLU A 27 -1.73 13.94 -5.37
N SER A 28 -1.19 12.97 -4.60
CA SER A 28 0.04 12.27 -4.97
C SER A 28 -0.13 11.41 -6.22
N LEU A 29 -1.31 10.85 -6.43
CA LEU A 29 -1.62 10.01 -7.59
C LEU A 29 -2.00 10.84 -8.83
N LYS A 30 -2.47 12.07 -8.63
CA LYS A 30 -2.82 12.97 -9.74
C LYS A 30 -1.57 13.33 -10.55
N GLY A 31 -1.64 13.07 -11.85
CA GLY A 31 -0.54 13.36 -12.78
C GLY A 31 0.64 12.38 -12.69
N CYS A 32 0.41 11.18 -12.17
CA CYS A 32 1.34 10.07 -12.34
C CYS A 32 1.29 9.54 -13.77
N ASP A 33 2.45 9.24 -14.35
CA ASP A 33 2.59 8.66 -15.68
C ASP A 33 2.16 7.18 -15.67
N CYS A 34 2.37 6.53 -14.53
CA CYS A 34 2.06 5.12 -14.32
C CYS A 34 1.55 4.88 -12.90
N MET A 35 0.52 4.04 -12.77
CA MET A 35 0.04 3.51 -11.50
C MET A 35 0.21 1.99 -11.45
N ILE A 36 0.78 1.48 -10.37
CA ILE A 36 1.05 0.06 -10.16
C ILE A 36 0.40 -0.40 -8.86
N GLY A 37 -0.20 -1.59 -8.85
CA GLY A 37 -0.83 -2.15 -7.66
C GLY A 37 -1.73 -3.33 -7.99
N ALA A 38 -2.42 -3.85 -6.99
CA ALA A 38 -3.41 -4.89 -7.22
C ALA A 38 -4.55 -4.37 -8.10
N LYS A 39 -5.03 -5.20 -9.04
CA LYS A 39 -6.06 -4.82 -10.02
C LYS A 39 -7.26 -4.10 -9.39
N ARG A 40 -7.80 -4.66 -8.30
CA ARG A 40 -8.93 -4.07 -7.57
C ARG A 40 -8.67 -2.65 -7.02
N LEU A 41 -7.43 -2.32 -6.71
CA LEU A 41 -7.06 -0.99 -6.21
C LEU A 41 -6.88 -0.01 -7.37
N LEU A 42 -6.32 -0.47 -8.46
CA LEU A 42 -6.18 0.33 -9.69
C LEU A 42 -7.53 0.76 -10.24
N GLU A 43 -8.55 -0.10 -10.19
CA GLU A 43 -9.92 0.21 -10.62
C GLU A 43 -10.53 1.41 -9.85
N VAL A 44 -10.07 1.65 -8.62
CA VAL A 44 -10.52 2.79 -7.79
C VAL A 44 -9.86 4.10 -8.19
N VAL A 45 -8.57 4.05 -8.55
CA VAL A 45 -7.74 5.25 -8.73
C VAL A 45 -7.41 5.55 -10.19
N SER A 46 -7.69 4.61 -11.11
CA SER A 46 -7.35 4.80 -12.53
C SER A 46 -8.01 6.05 -13.10
N ASP A 47 -7.21 6.82 -13.82
CA ASP A 47 -7.64 7.95 -14.64
C ASP A 47 -7.39 7.58 -16.11
N ALA A 48 -8.15 8.18 -17.05
CA ALA A 48 -8.14 7.80 -18.46
C ALA A 48 -6.76 7.93 -19.14
N ASP A 49 -5.91 8.83 -18.62
CA ASP A 49 -4.63 9.17 -19.22
C ASP A 49 -3.42 8.51 -18.55
N CYS A 50 -3.64 7.67 -17.53
CA CYS A 50 -2.55 7.02 -16.77
C CYS A 50 -2.37 5.55 -17.15
N VAL A 51 -1.14 5.14 -17.39
CA VAL A 51 -0.82 3.72 -17.61
C VAL A 51 -1.00 2.95 -16.32
N CYS A 52 -1.85 1.92 -16.33
CA CYS A 52 -2.08 1.05 -15.17
C CYS A 52 -1.42 -0.32 -15.38
N HIS A 53 -0.61 -0.75 -14.43
CA HIS A 53 0.04 -2.06 -14.42
C HIS A 53 -0.32 -2.85 -13.16
N ALA A 54 -1.02 -3.99 -13.36
CA ALA A 54 -1.45 -4.84 -12.25
C ALA A 54 -0.29 -5.74 -11.79
N GLU A 55 0.39 -5.33 -10.74
CA GLU A 55 1.46 -6.09 -10.10
C GLU A 55 1.56 -5.71 -8.60
N TYR A 56 2.00 -6.64 -7.77
CA TYR A 56 2.19 -6.43 -6.32
C TYR A 56 3.50 -7.00 -5.78
N LEU A 57 4.23 -7.79 -6.59
CA LEU A 57 5.52 -8.34 -6.19
C LEU A 57 6.62 -7.30 -6.38
N PRO A 58 7.38 -6.92 -5.32
CA PRO A 58 8.37 -5.86 -5.38
C PRO A 58 9.41 -6.00 -6.50
N GLU A 59 9.92 -7.21 -6.68
CA GLU A 59 10.95 -7.51 -7.65
C GLU A 59 10.42 -7.36 -9.10
N LYS A 60 9.16 -7.72 -9.34
CA LYS A 60 8.51 -7.56 -10.65
C LYS A 60 8.15 -6.10 -10.92
N ILE A 61 7.77 -5.35 -9.88
CA ILE A 61 7.54 -3.91 -10.00
C ILE A 61 8.84 -3.20 -10.41
N GLU A 62 9.95 -3.52 -9.74
CA GLU A 62 11.26 -2.95 -10.10
C GLU A 62 11.65 -3.31 -11.54
N GLU A 63 11.54 -4.58 -11.92
CA GLU A 63 11.80 -5.03 -13.28
C GLU A 63 10.96 -4.28 -14.33
N TYR A 64 9.67 -4.10 -14.04
CA TYR A 64 8.77 -3.34 -14.92
C TYR A 64 9.22 -1.88 -15.05
N LEU A 65 9.53 -1.22 -13.94
CA LEU A 65 9.97 0.17 -13.94
C LEU A 65 11.30 0.36 -14.68
N ARG A 66 12.23 -0.59 -14.55
CA ARG A 66 13.52 -0.59 -15.27
C ARG A 66 13.33 -0.72 -16.78
N LYS A 67 12.34 -1.51 -17.23
CA LYS A 67 11.98 -1.65 -18.65
C LYS A 67 11.23 -0.43 -19.20
N HIS A 68 10.73 0.46 -18.35
CA HIS A 68 9.95 1.64 -18.74
C HIS A 68 10.57 2.93 -18.18
N PRO A 69 11.77 3.33 -18.66
CA PRO A 69 12.51 4.49 -18.16
C PRO A 69 11.85 5.85 -18.49
N GLN A 70 10.79 5.86 -19.27
CA GLN A 70 10.03 7.06 -19.61
C GLN A 70 9.13 7.55 -18.45
N PHE A 71 8.74 6.69 -17.50
CA PHE A 71 7.91 7.10 -16.38
C PHE A 71 8.72 7.86 -15.34
N CYS A 72 8.34 9.12 -15.09
CA CYS A 72 8.98 10.01 -14.12
C CYS A 72 8.22 10.06 -12.80
N ARG A 73 6.90 10.06 -12.84
CA ARG A 73 6.02 10.11 -11.68
C ARG A 73 5.23 8.79 -11.60
N ILE A 74 5.51 8.00 -10.59
CA ILE A 74 5.02 6.63 -10.46
C ILE A 74 4.20 6.52 -9.17
N GLY A 75 2.94 6.12 -9.28
CA GLY A 75 2.07 5.84 -8.15
C GLY A 75 2.05 4.34 -7.85
N ILE A 76 2.48 3.93 -6.66
CA ILE A 76 2.29 2.56 -6.18
C ILE A 76 1.14 2.55 -5.21
N VAL A 77 0.07 1.84 -5.57
CA VAL A 77 -1.20 1.86 -4.83
C VAL A 77 -1.27 0.70 -3.87
N LEU A 78 -1.41 1.00 -2.58
CA LEU A 78 -1.44 0.05 -1.48
C LEU A 78 -2.78 0.11 -0.74
N SER A 79 -3.25 -1.04 -0.24
CA SER A 79 -4.46 -1.10 0.59
C SER A 79 -4.16 -0.58 2.00
N GLY A 80 -5.12 0.12 2.61
CA GLY A 80 -5.00 0.65 3.96
C GLY A 80 -3.98 1.77 4.05
N ASP A 81 -3.09 1.66 5.02
CA ASP A 81 -1.97 2.55 5.25
C ASP A 81 -0.65 1.94 4.75
N ALA A 82 0.19 2.75 4.12
CA ALA A 82 1.48 2.31 3.58
C ALA A 82 2.47 1.85 4.66
N GLY A 83 2.31 2.30 5.90
CA GLY A 83 3.17 1.94 7.05
C GLY A 83 2.66 0.75 7.87
N PHE A 84 1.42 0.27 7.63
CA PHE A 84 0.77 -0.72 8.47
C PHE A 84 0.59 -2.07 7.76
N TYR A 85 1.44 -3.04 8.05
CA TYR A 85 1.44 -4.39 7.45
C TYR A 85 1.28 -4.40 5.92
N SER A 86 1.81 -3.39 5.26
CA SER A 86 1.80 -3.25 3.81
C SER A 86 3.09 -3.78 3.17
N GLY A 87 3.06 -4.00 1.87
CA GLY A 87 4.24 -4.34 1.08
C GLY A 87 5.24 -3.18 0.88
N ALA A 88 4.93 -1.97 1.39
CA ALA A 88 5.72 -0.76 1.13
C ALA A 88 7.17 -0.90 1.57
N LYS A 89 7.43 -1.45 2.77
CA LYS A 89 8.78 -1.60 3.30
C LYS A 89 9.66 -2.46 2.38
N LYS A 90 9.17 -3.64 1.99
CA LYS A 90 9.91 -4.55 1.12
C LYS A 90 10.13 -3.94 -0.26
N LEU A 91 9.11 -3.27 -0.81
CA LEU A 91 9.24 -2.60 -2.10
C LEU A 91 10.26 -1.46 -2.06
N GLU A 92 10.27 -0.67 -0.98
CA GLU A 92 11.26 0.40 -0.80
C GLU A 92 12.69 -0.17 -0.69
N GLU A 93 12.88 -1.29 0.01
CA GLU A 93 14.17 -1.99 0.08
C GLU A 93 14.64 -2.44 -1.32
N VAL A 94 13.74 -2.99 -2.14
CA VAL A 94 14.05 -3.43 -3.51
C VAL A 94 14.39 -2.23 -4.41
N LEU A 95 13.60 -1.15 -4.35
CA LEU A 95 13.83 0.04 -5.17
C LEU A 95 15.11 0.78 -4.76
N ASN A 96 15.45 0.83 -3.47
CA ASN A 96 16.71 1.43 -3.00
C ASN A 96 17.94 0.58 -3.36
N GLY A 97 17.77 -0.72 -3.55
CA GLY A 97 18.82 -1.63 -4.02
C GLY A 97 18.97 -1.69 -5.53
N SER A 98 18.10 -1.01 -6.30
CA SER A 98 18.15 -0.96 -7.75
C SER A 98 19.31 -0.08 -8.23
N GLU A 99 19.82 -0.34 -9.45
CA GLU A 99 20.78 0.53 -10.15
C GLU A 99 20.16 1.88 -10.51
N GLU A 100 18.85 1.93 -10.69
CA GLU A 100 18.07 3.14 -10.92
C GLU A 100 17.88 3.93 -9.61
N ARG A 101 17.95 5.26 -9.71
CA ARG A 101 17.74 6.14 -8.55
C ARG A 101 16.30 6.64 -8.50
N TYR A 102 15.58 6.18 -7.49
CA TYR A 102 14.22 6.65 -7.20
C TYR A 102 14.21 7.62 -6.01
N GLU A 103 13.37 8.65 -6.10
CA GLU A 103 12.94 9.41 -4.93
C GLU A 103 11.64 8.82 -4.41
N ILE A 104 11.69 8.16 -3.24
CA ILE A 104 10.55 7.44 -2.69
C ILE A 104 9.85 8.33 -1.66
N GLN A 105 8.54 8.50 -1.81
CA GLN A 105 7.68 9.21 -0.87
C GLN A 105 6.58 8.28 -0.38
N ARG A 106 6.49 8.07 0.94
CA ARG A 106 5.37 7.35 1.54
C ARG A 106 4.21 8.31 1.82
N ILE A 107 3.04 7.95 1.32
CA ILE A 107 1.81 8.70 1.53
C ILE A 107 0.87 7.85 2.39
N PRO A 108 0.53 8.32 3.60
CA PRO A 108 -0.31 7.55 4.51
C PRO A 108 -1.75 7.43 4.01
N GLY A 109 -2.38 6.32 4.34
CA GLY A 109 -3.80 6.08 4.17
C GLY A 109 -4.47 5.72 5.49
N ILE A 110 -5.77 5.54 5.50
CA ILE A 110 -6.51 5.07 6.67
C ILE A 110 -6.35 3.55 6.76
N SER A 111 -5.75 3.04 7.85
CA SER A 111 -5.60 1.60 8.05
C SER A 111 -6.93 0.91 8.32
N SER A 112 -7.00 -0.39 8.05
CA SER A 112 -8.20 -1.19 8.34
C SER A 112 -8.57 -1.18 9.82
N VAL A 113 -7.60 -1.13 10.72
CA VAL A 113 -7.84 -1.04 12.17
C VAL A 113 -8.54 0.25 12.54
N VAL A 114 -8.03 1.39 12.07
CA VAL A 114 -8.62 2.71 12.32
C VAL A 114 -10.04 2.78 11.77
N TYR A 115 -10.24 2.33 10.54
CA TYR A 115 -11.55 2.31 9.90
C TYR A 115 -12.54 1.40 10.65
N PHE A 116 -12.11 0.18 11.02
CA PHE A 116 -12.94 -0.80 11.70
C PHE A 116 -13.28 -0.38 13.13
N ALA A 117 -12.34 0.18 13.87
CA ALA A 117 -12.57 0.73 15.20
C ALA A 117 -13.61 1.86 15.16
N ALA A 118 -13.52 2.77 14.20
CA ALA A 118 -14.51 3.82 14.00
C ALA A 118 -15.90 3.26 13.68
N ALA A 119 -16.01 2.23 12.83
CA ALA A 119 -17.27 1.57 12.52
C ALA A 119 -17.90 0.85 13.73
N LEU A 120 -17.08 0.37 14.66
CA LEU A 120 -17.51 -0.25 15.91
C LEU A 120 -17.74 0.75 17.06
N HIS A 121 -17.54 2.04 16.82
CA HIS A 121 -17.60 3.08 17.85
C HIS A 121 -16.69 2.79 19.05
N THR A 122 -15.48 2.27 18.81
CA THR A 122 -14.50 1.93 19.84
C THR A 122 -13.15 2.58 19.57
N SER A 123 -12.37 2.79 20.63
CA SER A 123 -10.97 3.19 20.51
C SER A 123 -10.09 1.98 20.15
N TRP A 124 -8.90 2.22 19.65
CA TRP A 124 -7.93 1.19 19.26
C TRP A 124 -6.56 1.36 19.90
N GLU A 125 -6.30 2.45 20.62
CA GLU A 125 -5.01 2.76 21.25
C GLU A 125 -4.58 1.77 22.32
N ASP A 126 -5.55 1.07 22.94
CA ASP A 126 -5.32 0.05 23.97
C ASP A 126 -5.50 -1.40 23.44
N ALA A 127 -5.56 -1.55 22.12
CA ALA A 127 -5.75 -2.84 21.48
C ALA A 127 -4.43 -3.52 21.09
N ALA A 128 -4.36 -4.85 21.21
CA ALA A 128 -3.33 -5.63 20.57
C ALA A 128 -3.60 -5.71 19.06
N LEU A 129 -2.54 -5.54 18.26
CA LEU A 129 -2.60 -5.60 16.80
C LEU A 129 -1.80 -6.81 16.32
N VAL A 130 -2.47 -7.83 15.83
CA VAL A 130 -1.85 -9.09 15.43
C VAL A 130 -2.07 -9.34 13.94
N SER A 131 -1.00 -9.55 13.20
CA SER A 131 -1.08 -9.93 11.80
C SER A 131 -0.79 -11.42 11.64
N LEU A 132 -1.78 -12.14 11.13
CA LEU A 132 -1.66 -13.55 10.72
C LEU A 132 -1.37 -13.69 9.23
N HIS A 133 -1.08 -12.57 8.54
CA HIS A 133 -0.76 -12.54 7.13
C HIS A 133 0.66 -13.08 6.87
N GLY A 134 0.76 -14.36 6.51
CA GLY A 134 2.04 -15.01 6.21
C GLY A 134 2.97 -15.22 7.41
N ARG A 135 2.45 -15.08 8.63
CA ARG A 135 3.19 -15.31 9.88
C ARG A 135 2.33 -16.09 10.86
N TRP A 136 3.00 -16.94 11.66
CA TRP A 136 2.37 -17.56 12.82
C TRP A 136 2.66 -16.68 14.05
N GLN A 137 1.59 -16.21 14.73
CA GLN A 137 1.68 -15.50 16.01
C GLN A 137 0.72 -16.14 16.99
N ASN A 138 1.06 -16.13 18.27
CA ASN A 138 0.17 -16.63 19.30
C ASN A 138 -0.93 -15.60 19.62
N TRP A 139 -1.88 -15.47 18.68
CA TRP A 139 -3.00 -14.54 18.80
C TRP A 139 -3.90 -14.88 20.01
N ILE A 140 -3.92 -16.14 20.48
CA ILE A 140 -4.69 -16.56 21.66
C ILE A 140 -4.16 -15.86 22.90
N TYR A 141 -2.83 -15.86 23.07
CA TYR A 141 -2.18 -15.15 24.16
C TYR A 141 -2.54 -13.64 24.15
N GLU A 142 -2.49 -13.01 23.01
CA GLU A 142 -2.84 -11.59 22.86
C GLU A 142 -4.32 -11.34 23.19
N ALA A 143 -5.21 -12.24 22.76
CA ALA A 143 -6.64 -12.13 23.05
C ALA A 143 -6.98 -12.35 24.54
N GLU A 144 -6.20 -13.16 25.25
CA GLU A 144 -6.38 -13.40 26.69
C GLU A 144 -5.84 -12.26 27.56
N HIS A 145 -4.81 -11.54 27.10
CA HIS A 145 -4.12 -10.52 27.88
C HIS A 145 -4.47 -9.08 27.52
N HIS A 146 -5.29 -8.87 26.49
CA HIS A 146 -5.75 -7.54 26.08
C HIS A 146 -7.28 -7.48 26.00
N ALA A 147 -7.85 -6.38 26.46
CA ALA A 147 -9.30 -6.15 26.40
C ALA A 147 -9.84 -6.11 24.97
N LYS A 148 -8.98 -5.75 24.01
CA LYS A 148 -9.30 -5.70 22.58
C LYS A 148 -8.13 -6.26 21.77
N THR A 149 -8.43 -7.04 20.75
CA THR A 149 -7.41 -7.56 19.83
C THR A 149 -7.94 -7.49 18.41
N PHE A 150 -7.20 -6.78 17.53
CA PHE A 150 -7.49 -6.76 16.10
C PHE A 150 -6.62 -7.78 15.40
N LEU A 151 -7.26 -8.71 14.71
CA LEU A 151 -6.59 -9.76 13.94
C LEU A 151 -6.67 -9.43 12.44
N LEU A 152 -5.52 -9.34 11.78
CA LEU A 152 -5.43 -9.17 10.33
C LEU A 152 -5.19 -10.53 9.69
N PHE A 153 -6.16 -11.01 8.94
CA PHE A 153 -6.05 -12.26 8.19
C PHE A 153 -5.57 -12.01 6.76
N GLY A 154 -4.69 -12.87 6.26
CA GLY A 154 -4.39 -12.95 4.83
C GLY A 154 -5.55 -13.58 4.07
N GLY A 155 -5.84 -13.09 2.86
CA GLY A 155 -6.77 -13.79 1.97
C GLY A 155 -6.30 -15.24 1.74
N ARG A 156 -7.24 -16.20 1.65
CA ARG A 156 -6.91 -17.57 1.20
C ARG A 156 -6.26 -17.47 -0.17
N LYS A 157 -5.08 -18.07 -0.33
CA LYS A 157 -4.63 -18.47 -1.65
C LYS A 157 -5.61 -19.58 -2.08
N GLU A 158 -6.48 -19.29 -3.00
CA GLU A 158 -7.15 -20.36 -3.75
C GLU A 158 -6.05 -21.08 -4.52
N ASN A 159 -5.85 -22.36 -4.18
CA ASN A 159 -4.98 -23.27 -4.92
C ASN A 159 -5.66 -23.67 -6.22
#